data_253bf2137606ac45fff595650ab5114b
#
_entry.id   253bf2137606ac45fff595650ab5114b
#
_cell.length_a   1.000
_cell.length_b   1.000
_cell.length_c   1.000
_cell.angle_alpha   90.00
_cell.angle_beta   90.00
_cell.angle_gamma   90.00
#
_symmetry.space_group_name_H-M   'P 1'
#
loop_
_entity.id
_entity.type
_entity.pdbx_description
1 polymer ?
#
loop_
_entity_poly.entity_id
_entity_poly.type
_entity_poly.pdbx_seq_one_letter_code
_entity_poly.pdbx_strand_id
1 'polypeptide(L)'
;MKLGVLFSGGKDSTFACWKAMQQEEVVCLITVISGNPESXMFHTPNIRLAALQAEAAGLPLVEVETAGEKEEELLDLARALLAAREQFGIEGVVTGAILSVYQAARVQRVCRELDLWCFNPLWNVDQEAYMEELIDAGFRVVIAGVFSCPFDASWLGREIDRRTLDELREIARKHRITLVGEGGEFETFVIDAPFFSRRIAIEEASKVYRNYNGVLRIERAGLVAK
;
A
#
# COMPACT_ATOMS: atom_id res chain seq x y z
N MET A 1 6.61 16.80 -13.90
CA MET A 1 7.63 15.77 -13.54
C MET A 1 7.00 14.39 -13.67
N LYS A 2 7.73 13.44 -14.24
CA LYS A 2 7.22 12.06 -14.37
C LYS A 2 7.59 11.25 -13.14
N LEU A 3 6.60 10.66 -12.51
CA LEU A 3 6.76 9.95 -11.25
C LEU A 3 6.36 8.49 -11.36
N GLY A 4 7.11 7.63 -10.68
CA GLY A 4 6.70 6.26 -10.41
C GLY A 4 6.29 6.15 -8.95
N VAL A 5 5.32 5.31 -8.66
CA VAL A 5 4.80 5.15 -7.30
C VAL A 5 5.16 3.76 -6.79
N LEU A 6 5.88 3.70 -5.66
CA LEU A 6 6.06 2.42 -4.97
C LEU A 6 4.69 2.00 -4.44
N PHE A 7 4.23 0.84 -4.89
CA PHE A 7 2.82 0.48 -4.78
C PHE A 7 2.66 -0.90 -4.16
N SER A 8 1.98 -0.96 -3.03
CA SER A 8 1.72 -2.21 -2.33
C SER A 8 0.27 -2.67 -2.50
N GLY A 9 -0.60 -1.82 -3.03
CA GLY A 9 -2.02 -2.10 -3.11
C GLY A 9 -2.79 -1.74 -1.85
N GLY A 10 -2.10 -1.31 -0.81
CA GLY A 10 -2.74 -0.84 0.41
C GLY A 10 -3.17 0.61 0.32
N LYS A 11 -3.86 1.07 1.34
CA LYS A 11 -4.45 2.42 1.32
C LYS A 11 -3.41 3.52 1.19
N ASP A 12 -2.25 3.34 1.83
CA ASP A 12 -1.30 4.45 1.92
C ASP A 12 -0.61 4.69 0.57
N SER A 13 -0.11 3.65 -0.08
CA SER A 13 0.51 3.83 -1.39
C SER A 13 -0.51 4.26 -2.44
N THR A 14 -1.74 3.78 -2.34
CA THR A 14 -2.78 4.16 -3.31
C THR A 14 -3.19 5.61 -3.12
N PHE A 15 -3.34 6.05 -1.87
CA PHE A 15 -3.69 7.45 -1.59
C PHE A 15 -2.54 8.39 -1.97
N ALA A 16 -1.30 7.98 -1.70
CA ALA A 16 -0.13 8.78 -2.10
C ALA A 16 -0.08 8.92 -3.63
N CYS A 17 -0.43 7.86 -4.35
CA CYS A 17 -0.53 7.90 -5.81
C CYS A 17 -1.55 8.95 -6.25
N TRP A 18 -2.74 8.93 -5.65
CA TRP A 18 -3.79 9.89 -5.97
C TRP A 18 -3.37 11.32 -5.70
N LYS A 19 -2.70 11.56 -4.58
CA LYS A 19 -2.18 12.89 -4.25
C LYS A 19 -1.15 13.35 -5.28
N ALA A 20 -0.25 12.45 -5.67
CA ALA A 20 0.77 12.79 -6.67
C ALA A 20 0.13 13.13 -8.03
N MET A 21 -0.91 12.40 -8.41
CA MET A 21 -1.61 12.63 -9.67
C MET A 21 -2.22 14.03 -9.76
N GLN A 22 -2.50 14.65 -8.62
CA GLN A 22 -3.11 15.97 -8.62
C GLN A 22 -2.11 17.07 -8.97
N GLN A 23 -0.82 16.79 -8.91
CA GLN A 23 0.20 17.80 -9.14
C GLN A 23 1.23 17.43 -10.19
N GLU A 24 1.41 16.13 -10.44
CA GLU A 24 2.45 15.66 -11.36
C GLU A 24 1.89 14.52 -12.20
N GLU A 25 2.71 14.05 -13.13
CA GLU A 25 2.32 12.95 -14.02
C GLU A 25 2.82 11.63 -13.44
N VAL A 26 1.91 10.79 -12.96
CA VAL A 26 2.27 9.43 -12.54
C VAL A 26 2.26 8.54 -13.78
N VAL A 27 3.42 7.97 -14.13
CA VAL A 27 3.56 7.20 -15.37
C VAL A 27 3.59 5.70 -15.16
N CYS A 28 3.85 5.24 -13.93
CA CYS A 28 3.85 3.80 -13.65
C CYS A 28 3.73 3.54 -12.15
N LEU A 29 3.33 2.33 -11.82
CA LEU A 29 3.38 1.79 -10.46
C LEU A 29 4.56 0.82 -10.40
N ILE A 30 5.17 0.71 -9.23
CA ILE A 30 6.36 -0.11 -9.02
C ILE A 30 6.12 -0.99 -7.80
N THR A 31 6.18 -2.30 -7.98
CA THR A 31 5.92 -3.24 -6.89
C THR A 31 7.12 -4.18 -6.74
N VAL A 32 7.62 -4.28 -5.51
CA VAL A 32 8.65 -5.26 -5.16
C VAL A 32 7.98 -6.37 -4.37
N ILE A 33 8.05 -7.58 -4.87
CA ILE A 33 7.38 -8.73 -4.26
C ILE A 33 8.41 -9.51 -3.47
N SER A 34 8.24 -9.58 -2.15
CA SER A 34 9.17 -10.29 -1.29
C SER A 34 8.74 -11.73 -1.08
N GLY A 35 9.70 -12.64 -1.19
CA GLY A 35 9.50 -14.03 -0.80
C GLY A 35 9.59 -14.24 0.71
N ASN A 36 10.02 -13.23 1.45
CA ASN A 36 10.23 -13.31 2.88
C ASN A 36 9.03 -12.67 3.61
N PRO A 37 8.23 -13.44 4.34
CA PRO A 37 7.09 -12.88 5.05
C PRO A 37 7.47 -11.93 6.18
N GLU A 38 8.74 -11.89 6.57
CA GLU A 38 9.21 -11.00 7.62
C GLU A 38 9.85 -9.72 7.09
N SER A 39 9.81 -9.49 5.77
CA SER A 39 10.36 -8.25 5.21
C SER A 39 9.53 -7.04 5.67
N UNK A 40 10.16 -6.35 6.14
CA UNK A 40 9.62 -5.23 6.61
C UNK A 40 9.41 -4.24 5.62
N MET A 41 10.16 -4.24 4.68
CA MET A 41 10.04 -3.28 3.57
C MET A 41 8.91 -3.67 2.63
N PHE A 42 8.84 -4.94 2.26
CA PHE A 42 8.04 -5.29 1.08
C PHE A 42 7.02 -6.41 1.29
N HIS A 43 6.95 -6.99 2.48
CA HIS A 43 5.91 -8.00 2.68
C HIS A 43 4.54 -7.32 2.81
N THR A 44 3.61 -7.71 1.98
CA THR A 44 2.24 -7.19 2.01
C THR A 44 1.29 -8.33 1.61
N PRO A 45 0.24 -8.58 2.39
CA PRO A 45 -0.74 -9.58 1.98
C PRO A 45 -1.33 -9.24 0.63
N ASN A 46 -1.44 -10.26 -0.24
CA ASN A 46 -2.06 -10.13 -1.56
C ASN A 46 -1.31 -9.21 -2.52
N ILE A 47 0.00 -9.06 -2.32
CA ILE A 47 0.81 -8.15 -3.15
C ILE A 47 0.71 -8.47 -4.64
N ARG A 48 0.50 -9.75 -4.99
CA ARG A 48 0.43 -10.13 -6.40
C ARG A 48 -0.81 -9.58 -7.10
N LEU A 49 -1.81 -9.14 -6.34
CA LEU A 49 -2.99 -8.49 -6.92
C LEU A 49 -2.75 -7.02 -7.26
N ALA A 50 -1.56 -6.49 -7.01
CA ALA A 50 -1.21 -5.14 -7.47
C ALA A 50 -1.35 -5.03 -8.99
N ALA A 51 -1.12 -6.11 -9.72
CA ALA A 51 -1.30 -6.11 -11.17
C ALA A 51 -2.75 -5.81 -11.56
N LEU A 52 -3.70 -6.37 -10.82
CA LEU A 52 -5.13 -6.12 -11.07
C LEU A 52 -5.49 -4.68 -10.75
N GLN A 53 -4.92 -4.16 -9.66
CA GLN A 53 -5.15 -2.75 -9.28
C GLN A 53 -4.54 -1.80 -10.32
N ALA A 54 -3.36 -2.13 -10.83
CA ALA A 54 -2.73 -1.32 -11.89
C ALA A 54 -3.61 -1.30 -13.13
N GLU A 55 -4.19 -2.44 -13.49
CA GLU A 55 -5.12 -2.52 -14.62
C GLU A 55 -6.34 -1.65 -14.37
N ALA A 56 -6.90 -1.70 -13.15
CA ALA A 56 -8.04 -0.85 -12.78
C ALA A 56 -7.69 0.63 -12.91
N ALA A 57 -6.47 1.00 -12.59
CA ALA A 57 -6.00 2.38 -12.66
C ALA A 57 -5.58 2.80 -14.06
N GLY A 58 -5.41 1.84 -14.96
CA GLY A 58 -4.91 2.13 -16.32
C GLY A 58 -3.46 2.54 -16.33
N LEU A 59 -2.66 2.05 -15.38
CA LEU A 59 -1.25 2.37 -15.27
C LEU A 59 -0.39 1.14 -15.48
N PRO A 60 0.77 1.30 -16.15
CA PRO A 60 1.72 0.19 -16.25
C PRO A 60 2.28 -0.18 -14.87
N LEU A 61 2.64 -1.43 -14.71
CA LEU A 61 3.24 -1.93 -13.48
C LEU A 61 4.63 -2.49 -13.76
N VAL A 62 5.62 -1.99 -13.03
CA VAL A 62 6.96 -2.57 -13.00
C VAL A 62 7.01 -3.47 -11.77
N GLU A 63 7.29 -4.74 -11.98
CA GLU A 63 7.25 -5.74 -10.92
C GLU A 63 8.59 -6.44 -10.82
N VAL A 64 9.16 -6.48 -9.62
CA VAL A 64 10.45 -7.12 -9.36
C VAL A 64 10.31 -8.00 -8.12
N GLU A 65 10.88 -9.19 -8.17
CA GLU A 65 10.88 -10.09 -7.02
C GLU A 65 12.20 -9.97 -6.26
N THR A 66 12.10 -10.10 -4.94
CA THR A 66 13.26 -10.12 -4.05
C THR A 66 13.17 -11.31 -3.11
N ALA A 67 14.32 -11.84 -2.70
CA ALA A 67 14.35 -12.88 -1.68
C ALA A 67 14.01 -12.33 -0.31
N GLY A 68 14.09 -11.01 -0.13
CA GLY A 68 13.73 -10.37 1.13
C GLY A 68 14.84 -10.34 2.17
N GLU A 69 16.07 -10.51 1.73
CA GLU A 69 17.24 -10.35 2.60
C GLU A 69 17.53 -8.86 2.72
N LYS A 70 17.87 -8.41 3.95
CA LYS A 70 17.90 -6.98 4.26
C LYS A 70 18.65 -6.10 3.27
N GLU A 71 19.86 -6.46 2.92
CA GLU A 71 20.64 -5.61 2.01
C GLU A 71 20.30 -5.88 0.55
N GLU A 72 19.90 -7.12 0.24
CA GLU A 72 19.51 -7.45 -1.13
C GLU A 72 18.21 -6.77 -1.53
N GLU A 73 17.32 -6.54 -0.57
CA GLU A 73 16.08 -5.80 -0.84
C GLU A 73 16.36 -4.43 -1.46
N LEU A 74 17.42 -3.77 -0.99
CA LEU A 74 17.76 -2.44 -1.51
C LEU A 74 18.30 -2.52 -2.92
N LEU A 75 19.06 -3.56 -3.22
CA LEU A 75 19.55 -3.77 -4.59
C LEU A 75 18.37 -4.07 -5.53
N ASP A 76 17.42 -4.86 -5.06
CA ASP A 76 16.25 -5.18 -5.87
C ASP A 76 15.36 -3.96 -6.05
N LEU A 77 15.24 -3.12 -5.02
CA LEU A 77 14.54 -1.86 -5.15
C LEU A 77 15.23 -0.98 -6.20
N ALA A 78 16.55 -0.87 -6.13
CA ALA A 78 17.30 -0.08 -7.12
C ALA A 78 17.06 -0.62 -8.53
N ARG A 79 17.03 -1.94 -8.67
CA ARG A 79 16.78 -2.57 -9.97
C ARG A 79 15.39 -2.21 -10.49
N ALA A 80 14.39 -2.21 -9.60
CA ALA A 80 13.03 -1.85 -9.98
C ALA A 80 12.94 -0.38 -10.41
N LEU A 81 13.61 0.51 -9.68
CA LEU A 81 13.59 1.93 -10.02
C LEU A 81 14.33 2.21 -11.33
N LEU A 82 15.43 1.52 -11.57
CA LEU A 82 16.14 1.64 -12.84
C LEU A 82 15.28 1.14 -14.00
N ALA A 83 14.57 0.04 -13.83
CA ALA A 83 13.66 -0.47 -14.85
C ALA A 83 12.56 0.54 -15.14
N ALA A 84 12.01 1.17 -14.11
CA ALA A 84 10.96 2.17 -14.27
C ALA A 84 11.50 3.40 -15.01
N ARG A 85 12.71 3.82 -14.68
CA ARG A 85 13.34 4.97 -15.38
C ARG A 85 13.58 4.64 -16.85
N GLU A 86 14.08 3.45 -17.11
CA GLU A 86 14.40 3.03 -18.49
C GLU A 86 13.14 2.93 -19.35
N GLN A 87 12.07 2.36 -18.79
CA GLN A 87 10.85 2.10 -19.54
C GLN A 87 9.93 3.31 -19.63
N PHE A 88 9.86 4.12 -18.56
CA PHE A 88 8.85 5.17 -18.47
C PHE A 88 9.41 6.55 -18.19
N GLY A 89 10.72 6.67 -18.03
CA GLY A 89 11.37 7.96 -17.88
C GLY A 89 11.06 8.67 -16.57
N ILE A 90 10.91 7.93 -15.48
CA ILE A 90 10.61 8.56 -14.18
C ILE A 90 11.76 9.47 -13.76
N GLU A 91 11.39 10.58 -13.14
CA GLU A 91 12.33 11.54 -12.56
C GLU A 91 12.28 11.51 -11.04
N GLY A 92 11.22 10.92 -10.49
CA GLY A 92 11.05 10.81 -9.05
C GLY A 92 10.17 9.63 -8.68
N VAL A 93 10.19 9.33 -7.40
CA VAL A 93 9.49 8.19 -6.81
C VAL A 93 8.61 8.69 -5.67
N VAL A 94 7.39 8.18 -5.62
CA VAL A 94 6.43 8.49 -4.57
C VAL A 94 6.29 7.26 -3.67
N THR A 95 6.25 7.47 -2.35
CA THR A 95 5.95 6.39 -1.40
C THR A 95 4.77 6.76 -0.54
N GLY A 96 4.17 5.77 0.09
CA GLY A 96 3.07 5.95 1.02
C GLY A 96 3.50 6.04 2.48
N ALA A 97 4.78 6.30 2.74
CA ALA A 97 5.29 6.33 4.11
C ALA A 97 4.62 7.44 4.93
N ILE A 98 4.20 7.09 6.14
CA ILE A 98 3.54 8.05 7.05
C ILE A 98 4.47 8.37 8.23
N LEU A 99 4.98 7.36 8.92
CA LEU A 99 5.82 7.56 10.10
C LEU A 99 7.06 6.65 10.11
N SER A 100 7.14 5.68 9.20
CA SER A 100 8.23 4.72 9.24
C SER A 100 9.53 5.32 8.71
N VAL A 101 10.34 5.81 9.63
CA VAL A 101 11.67 6.34 9.29
C VAL A 101 12.51 5.27 8.62
N TYR A 102 12.36 4.01 9.06
CA TYR A 102 13.11 2.90 8.48
C TYR A 102 12.84 2.78 6.98
N GLN A 103 11.56 2.75 6.60
CA GLN A 103 11.21 2.61 5.20
C GLN A 103 11.58 3.86 4.39
N ALA A 104 11.22 5.03 4.91
CA ALA A 104 11.44 6.29 4.19
C ALA A 104 12.92 6.53 3.94
N ALA A 105 13.77 6.32 4.96
CA ALA A 105 15.19 6.57 4.83
C ALA A 105 15.84 5.63 3.82
N ARG A 106 15.41 4.38 3.79
CA ARG A 106 16.00 3.41 2.87
C ARG A 106 15.62 3.72 1.42
N VAL A 107 14.36 4.04 1.18
CA VAL A 107 13.94 4.42 -0.17
C VAL A 107 14.64 5.71 -0.61
N GLN A 108 14.73 6.68 0.28
CA GLN A 108 15.38 7.95 -0.04
C GLN A 108 16.86 7.76 -0.38
N ARG A 109 17.53 6.87 0.35
CA ARG A 109 18.92 6.55 0.07
C ARG A 109 19.08 5.98 -1.35
N VAL A 110 18.24 5.03 -1.73
CA VAL A 110 18.33 4.43 -3.07
C VAL A 110 18.02 5.49 -4.13
N CYS A 111 17.01 6.32 -3.90
CA CYS A 111 16.68 7.38 -4.85
C CYS A 111 17.84 8.35 -5.02
N ARG A 112 18.49 8.71 -3.93
CA ARG A 112 19.64 9.62 -3.99
C ARG A 112 20.78 9.00 -4.81
N GLU A 113 21.04 7.72 -4.59
CA GLU A 113 22.10 7.03 -5.34
C GLU A 113 21.81 6.96 -6.84
N LEU A 114 20.52 6.93 -7.20
CA LEU A 114 20.10 6.87 -8.60
C LEU A 114 19.77 8.24 -9.19
N ASP A 115 19.95 9.31 -8.41
CA ASP A 115 19.67 10.68 -8.86
C ASP A 115 18.17 10.84 -9.19
N LEU A 116 17.32 10.31 -8.33
CA LEU A 116 15.86 10.43 -8.44
C LEU A 116 15.34 11.24 -7.25
N TRP A 117 14.33 12.07 -7.51
CA TRP A 117 13.59 12.71 -6.42
C TRP A 117 12.82 11.65 -5.64
N CYS A 118 12.56 11.93 -4.36
CA CYS A 118 11.77 11.03 -3.52
C CYS A 118 10.72 11.86 -2.79
N PHE A 119 9.46 11.50 -2.95
CA PHE A 119 8.34 12.25 -2.38
C PHE A 119 7.51 11.35 -1.47
N ASN A 120 7.23 11.84 -0.28
CA ASN A 120 6.41 11.16 0.72
C ASN A 120 5.23 12.07 1.06
N PRO A 121 4.18 12.11 0.23
CA PRO A 121 3.10 13.08 0.42
C PRO A 121 2.29 12.87 1.70
N LEU A 122 2.38 11.69 2.32
CA LEU A 122 1.65 11.42 3.56
C LEU A 122 2.53 11.54 4.80
N TRP A 123 3.78 11.99 4.64
CA TRP A 123 4.70 12.02 5.77
C TRP A 123 4.16 12.88 6.91
N ASN A 124 4.03 12.26 8.09
CA ASN A 124 3.59 12.93 9.31
C ASN A 124 2.21 13.56 9.20
N VAL A 125 1.35 12.99 8.39
CA VAL A 125 -0.01 13.51 8.17
C VAL A 125 -0.85 13.32 9.45
N ASP A 126 -1.82 14.21 9.66
CA ASP A 126 -2.81 14.03 10.72
C ASP A 126 -3.63 12.78 10.40
N GLN A 127 -3.56 11.78 11.28
CA GLN A 127 -4.16 10.48 11.00
C GLN A 127 -5.68 10.52 10.91
N GLU A 128 -6.32 11.32 11.77
CA GLU A 128 -7.78 11.48 11.73
C GLU A 128 -8.22 12.09 10.40
N ALA A 129 -7.58 13.20 10.04
CA ALA A 129 -7.92 13.91 8.82
C ALA A 129 -7.66 13.05 7.59
N TYR A 130 -6.57 12.29 7.61
CA TYR A 130 -6.23 11.41 6.49
C TYR A 130 -7.29 10.32 6.30
N MET A 131 -7.67 9.65 7.38
CA MET A 131 -8.65 8.57 7.27
C MET A 131 -10.01 9.08 6.80
N GLU A 132 -10.40 10.28 7.26
CA GLU A 132 -11.65 10.88 6.82
C GLU A 132 -11.58 11.26 5.33
N GLU A 133 -10.46 11.85 4.92
CA GLU A 133 -10.29 12.23 3.51
C GLU A 133 -10.31 11.00 2.60
N LEU A 134 -9.67 9.93 3.03
CA LEU A 134 -9.63 8.67 2.29
C LEU A 134 -11.06 8.17 2.00
N ILE A 135 -11.89 8.14 3.04
CA ILE A 135 -13.28 7.68 2.91
C ILE A 135 -14.08 8.66 2.05
N ASP A 136 -13.95 9.95 2.32
CA ASP A 136 -14.73 10.97 1.61
C ASP A 136 -14.36 11.05 0.12
N ALA A 137 -13.13 10.75 -0.22
CA ALA A 137 -12.70 10.78 -1.61
C ALA A 137 -13.23 9.59 -2.42
N GLY A 138 -13.80 8.59 -1.74
CA GLY A 138 -14.38 7.43 -2.42
C GLY A 138 -13.47 6.23 -2.51
N PHE A 139 -12.38 6.21 -1.73
CA PHE A 139 -11.58 4.99 -1.64
C PHE A 139 -12.38 3.92 -0.91
N ARG A 140 -12.36 2.71 -1.44
CA ARG A 140 -12.93 1.56 -0.77
C ARG A 140 -11.80 0.61 -0.41
N VAL A 141 -11.66 0.37 0.89
CA VAL A 141 -10.48 -0.29 1.44
C VAL A 141 -10.95 -1.42 2.34
N VAL A 142 -10.37 -2.60 2.20
CA VAL A 142 -10.66 -3.71 3.12
C VAL A 142 -9.44 -4.02 3.95
N ILE A 143 -9.66 -4.52 5.15
CA ILE A 143 -8.58 -4.97 6.04
C ILE A 143 -8.13 -6.35 5.56
N ALA A 144 -6.88 -6.46 5.16
CA ALA A 144 -6.33 -7.69 4.57
C ALA A 144 -5.39 -8.41 5.53
N GLY A 145 -5.02 -7.79 6.64
CA GLY A 145 -4.19 -8.43 7.64
C GLY A 145 -4.35 -7.76 8.98
N VAL A 146 -4.28 -8.55 10.04
CA VAL A 146 -4.28 -8.03 11.43
C VAL A 146 -3.14 -8.71 12.18
N PHE A 147 -2.43 -7.94 12.99
CA PHE A 147 -1.20 -8.43 13.63
C PHE A 147 -1.05 -7.94 15.06
N SER A 148 -2.14 -7.54 15.71
CA SER A 148 -2.09 -6.96 17.04
C SER A 148 -3.43 -7.13 17.74
N CYS A 149 -3.36 -7.34 19.05
CA CYS A 149 -4.56 -7.25 19.90
C CYS A 149 -5.13 -5.83 19.77
N PRO A 150 -6.45 -5.66 19.65
CA PRO A 150 -7.51 -6.65 19.89
C PRO A 150 -8.17 -7.21 18.63
N PHE A 151 -7.49 -7.12 17.49
CA PHE A 151 -8.11 -7.49 16.21
C PHE A 151 -8.31 -9.01 16.14
N ASP A 152 -9.55 -9.44 16.03
CA ASP A 152 -9.86 -10.85 15.82
C ASP A 152 -10.14 -11.13 14.34
N ALA A 153 -10.50 -12.37 14.04
CA ALA A 153 -10.70 -12.78 12.65
C ALA A 153 -11.83 -12.03 11.96
N SER A 154 -12.78 -11.48 12.72
CA SER A 154 -13.90 -10.76 12.12
C SER A 154 -13.46 -9.47 11.42
N TRP A 155 -12.27 -8.97 11.75
CA TRP A 155 -11.75 -7.78 11.09
C TRP A 155 -11.23 -8.04 9.68
N LEU A 156 -10.89 -9.29 9.38
CA LEU A 156 -10.35 -9.63 8.07
C LEU A 156 -11.47 -9.55 7.02
N GLY A 157 -11.25 -8.78 5.96
CA GLY A 157 -12.23 -8.58 4.91
C GLY A 157 -13.19 -7.44 5.16
N ARG A 158 -13.07 -6.81 6.32
CA ARG A 158 -13.98 -5.74 6.70
C ARG A 158 -13.61 -4.46 5.97
N GLU A 159 -14.61 -3.75 5.44
CA GLU A 159 -14.37 -2.49 4.73
C GLU A 159 -14.22 -1.35 5.73
N ILE A 160 -13.27 -0.45 5.49
CA ILE A 160 -13.07 0.71 6.34
C ILE A 160 -14.01 1.82 5.88
N ASP A 161 -15.23 1.78 6.36
CA ASP A 161 -16.21 2.83 6.17
C ASP A 161 -16.25 3.70 7.44
N ARG A 162 -17.20 4.62 7.51
CA ARG A 162 -17.28 5.51 8.66
C ARG A 162 -17.53 4.76 9.97
N ARG A 163 -18.34 3.73 9.93
CA ARG A 163 -18.62 2.92 11.12
C ARG A 163 -17.35 2.22 11.61
N THR A 164 -16.62 1.61 10.69
CA THR A 164 -15.38 0.93 11.02
C THR A 164 -14.33 1.92 11.53
N LEU A 165 -14.29 3.11 10.93
CA LEU A 165 -13.36 4.15 11.41
C LEU A 165 -13.69 4.55 12.85
N ASP A 166 -14.97 4.67 13.21
CA ASP A 166 -15.35 4.97 14.58
C ASP A 166 -14.88 3.86 15.54
N GLU A 167 -14.98 2.61 15.11
CA GLU A 167 -14.50 1.50 15.93
C GLU A 167 -12.97 1.53 16.06
N LEU A 168 -12.27 1.87 14.98
CA LEU A 168 -10.81 2.00 15.04
C LEU A 168 -10.39 3.12 15.98
N ARG A 169 -11.14 4.23 16.01
CA ARG A 169 -10.87 5.31 16.96
C ARG A 169 -10.97 4.83 18.40
N GLU A 170 -12.00 4.04 18.70
CA GLU A 170 -12.17 3.49 20.07
C GLU A 170 -11.02 2.56 20.42
N ILE A 171 -10.61 1.71 19.48
CA ILE A 171 -9.51 0.79 19.70
C ILE A 171 -8.20 1.56 19.90
N ALA A 172 -7.96 2.57 19.09
CA ALA A 172 -6.74 3.38 19.20
C ALA A 172 -6.68 4.12 20.53
N ARG A 173 -7.85 4.52 21.06
CA ARG A 173 -7.91 5.20 22.35
C ARG A 173 -7.60 4.26 23.50
N LYS A 174 -7.98 2.99 23.37
CA LYS A 174 -7.86 2.01 24.46
C LYS A 174 -6.59 1.17 24.39
N HIS A 175 -6.01 1.05 23.22
CA HIS A 175 -4.85 0.20 22.98
C HIS A 175 -3.77 1.01 22.30
N ARG A 176 -2.54 0.51 22.37
CA ARG A 176 -1.42 1.22 21.76
C ARG A 176 -1.31 0.86 20.28
N ILE A 177 -2.27 1.34 19.50
CA ILE A 177 -2.24 1.19 18.05
C ILE A 177 -2.40 2.56 17.39
N THR A 178 -1.87 2.68 16.19
CA THR A 178 -2.10 3.88 15.39
C THR A 178 -3.41 3.73 14.62
N LEU A 179 -4.07 4.83 14.38
CA LEU A 179 -5.35 4.82 13.66
C LEU A 179 -5.17 4.31 12.23
N VAL A 180 -4.00 4.54 11.66
CA VAL A 180 -3.72 4.20 10.25
C VAL A 180 -3.01 2.85 10.07
N GLY A 181 -2.71 2.13 11.16
CA GLY A 181 -2.02 0.85 11.07
C GLY A 181 -0.54 0.97 10.82
N GLU A 182 0.06 2.12 11.08
CA GLU A 182 1.45 2.38 10.73
C GLU A 182 2.45 1.60 11.59
N GLY A 183 2.03 1.14 12.75
CA GLY A 183 2.86 0.30 13.60
C GLY A 183 2.83 -1.18 13.20
N GLY A 184 2.22 -1.50 12.07
CA GLY A 184 2.07 -2.89 11.65
C GLY A 184 0.88 -3.59 12.27
N GLU A 185 -0.04 -2.81 12.85
CA GLU A 185 -1.18 -3.42 13.56
C GLU A 185 -2.17 -4.06 12.60
N PHE A 186 -2.34 -3.46 11.42
CA PHE A 186 -3.18 -4.04 10.38
C PHE A 186 -2.69 -3.59 9.00
N GLU A 187 -3.06 -4.37 8.00
CA GLU A 187 -2.72 -4.11 6.60
C GLU A 187 -4.00 -4.03 5.79
N THR A 188 -3.96 -3.31 4.68
CA THR A 188 -5.16 -3.04 3.90
C THR A 188 -4.96 -3.40 2.43
N PHE A 189 -6.10 -3.56 1.73
CA PHE A 189 -6.14 -3.79 0.29
C PHE A 189 -7.23 -2.89 -0.30
N VAL A 190 -6.86 -2.10 -1.30
CA VAL A 190 -7.78 -1.14 -1.92
C VAL A 190 -8.57 -1.83 -3.04
N ILE A 191 -9.90 -1.79 -2.94
CA ILE A 191 -10.76 -2.39 -3.96
C ILE A 191 -11.35 -1.33 -4.89
N ASP A 192 -11.33 -0.05 -4.50
CA ASP A 192 -11.74 1.04 -5.38
C ASP A 192 -11.05 2.33 -4.97
N ALA A 193 -10.80 3.18 -5.94
CA ALA A 193 -10.18 4.49 -5.72
C ALA A 193 -10.71 5.45 -6.77
N PRO A 194 -10.65 6.76 -6.51
CA PRO A 194 -11.17 7.73 -7.48
C PRO A 194 -10.58 7.60 -8.88
N PHE A 195 -9.31 7.17 -8.97
CA PHE A 195 -8.64 7.06 -10.28
C PHE A 195 -8.73 5.66 -10.89
N PHE A 196 -9.42 4.72 -10.25
CA PHE A 196 -9.71 3.43 -10.87
C PHE A 196 -10.90 3.58 -11.82
N SER A 197 -10.79 3.06 -13.05
CA SER A 197 -11.91 3.07 -13.98
C SER A 197 -12.89 1.94 -13.72
N ARG A 198 -12.41 0.88 -13.04
CA ARG A 198 -13.24 -0.26 -12.63
C ARG A 198 -12.86 -0.59 -11.18
N ARG A 199 -13.74 -1.27 -10.47
CA ARG A 199 -13.39 -1.68 -9.11
C ARG A 199 -13.06 -3.16 -9.07
N ILE A 200 -12.44 -3.57 -7.97
CA ILE A 200 -12.04 -4.95 -7.77
C ILE A 200 -13.15 -5.66 -7.00
N ALA A 201 -13.63 -6.75 -7.54
CA ALA A 201 -14.58 -7.63 -6.85
C ALA A 201 -13.80 -8.82 -6.30
N ILE A 202 -13.83 -9.00 -5.00
CA ILE A 202 -13.22 -10.16 -4.35
C ILE A 202 -14.23 -11.29 -4.46
N GLU A 203 -13.90 -12.30 -5.27
CA GLU A 203 -14.84 -13.39 -5.57
C GLU A 203 -14.69 -14.55 -4.61
N GLU A 204 -13.47 -14.77 -4.13
CA GLU A 204 -13.20 -15.90 -3.24
C GLU A 204 -12.03 -15.52 -2.36
N ALA A 205 -12.18 -15.72 -1.05
CA ALA A 205 -11.12 -15.43 -0.09
C ALA A 205 -11.22 -16.37 1.10
N SER A 206 -10.12 -16.60 1.76
CA SER A 206 -10.06 -17.38 2.98
C SER A 206 -9.34 -16.60 4.05
N LYS A 207 -9.60 -16.94 5.31
CA LYS A 207 -8.95 -16.31 6.45
C LYS A 207 -8.02 -17.30 7.11
N VAL A 208 -6.77 -16.88 7.34
CA VAL A 208 -5.80 -17.64 8.12
C VAL A 208 -5.53 -16.81 9.37
N TYR A 209 -5.91 -17.30 10.52
CA TYR A 209 -5.88 -16.48 11.73
C TYR A 209 -5.55 -17.32 12.96
N ARG A 210 -4.67 -16.79 13.80
CA ARG A 210 -4.33 -17.39 15.09
C ARG A 210 -3.74 -16.33 16.01
N ASN A 211 -4.31 -16.19 17.22
CA ASN A 211 -3.74 -15.36 18.28
C ASN A 211 -3.43 -13.94 17.84
N TYR A 212 -4.44 -13.23 17.38
CA TYR A 212 -4.31 -11.81 16.95
C TYR A 212 -3.36 -11.64 15.79
N ASN A 213 -3.20 -12.67 14.98
CA ASN A 213 -2.33 -12.62 13.82
C ASN A 213 -3.05 -13.35 12.69
N GLY A 214 -3.37 -12.62 11.63
CA GLY A 214 -4.09 -13.24 10.54
C GLY A 214 -4.07 -12.47 9.27
N VAL A 215 -4.39 -13.16 8.20
CA VAL A 215 -4.37 -12.62 6.84
C VAL A 215 -5.63 -13.07 6.10
N LEU A 216 -6.21 -12.14 5.35
CA LEU A 216 -7.22 -12.47 4.34
C LEU A 216 -6.47 -12.85 3.07
N ARG A 217 -6.59 -14.11 2.69
CA ARG A 217 -5.96 -14.58 1.46
C ARG A 217 -6.99 -14.50 0.35
N ILE A 218 -6.78 -13.58 -0.59
CA ILE A 218 -7.70 -13.41 -1.72
C ILE A 218 -7.33 -14.44 -2.77
N GLU A 219 -8.23 -15.41 -2.97
CA GLU A 219 -7.98 -16.52 -3.89
C GLU A 219 -8.35 -16.16 -5.31
N ARG A 220 -9.44 -15.39 -5.49
CA ARG A 220 -9.88 -14.99 -6.81
C ARG A 220 -10.54 -13.62 -6.74
N ALA A 221 -10.14 -12.75 -7.68
CA ALA A 221 -10.69 -11.41 -7.78
C ALA A 221 -10.71 -11.01 -9.26
N GLY A 222 -11.59 -10.09 -9.57
CA GLY A 222 -11.70 -9.60 -10.95
C GLY A 222 -12.12 -8.14 -10.98
N LEU A 223 -12.09 -7.57 -12.17
CA LEU A 223 -12.51 -6.18 -12.36
C LEU A 223 -13.97 -6.14 -12.80
N VAL A 224 -14.74 -5.24 -12.20
CA VAL A 224 -16.13 -5.05 -12.55
C VAL A 224 -16.41 -3.56 -12.73
N ALA A 225 -17.43 -3.26 -13.53
CA ALA A 225 -17.85 -1.87 -13.75
C ALA A 225 -18.33 -1.26 -12.45
N LYS A 226 -18.09 0.05 -12.29
CA LYS A 226 -18.58 0.77 -11.11
C LYS A 226 -19.58 1.85 -11.48
#